data_9e3d604abebc130633887638f628629f
#
_entry.id   9e3d604abebc130633887638f628629f
#
_cell.length_a   1.000
_cell.length_b   1.000
_cell.length_c   1.000
_cell.angle_alpha   90.00
_cell.angle_beta   90.00
_cell.angle_gamma   90.00
#
_symmetry.space_group_name_H-M   'P 1'
#
loop_
_entity.id
_entity.type
_entity.pdbx_description
1 polymer ?
#
loop_
_entity_poly.entity_id
_entity_poly.type
_entity_poly.pdbx_seq_one_letter_code
_entity_poly.pdbx_strand_id
1 'polypeptide(L)'
;MNTHRLSRAHARKAVTLFALALSASLLACVQPAQQPGAGGGATAKGGPIRIGLSMDTLKEERWQRDRDLFVERAKELGAEVLVQSANGDDKAQVQQSENLLTQGVNVLVVIPHNGEVAATIVESARAKGVPVVSYDRLIRSSEPALYISFDNEKVGELQARYLLERAPKGNYVLIGGAPTDNNATLFRKGQMNVLKPAIDRGDVKVVSDQWAKDWLASEALRICEDALTKSNRDVVAVVASNDATAGGAVSALETAGVAGKVLVSGQDADLAGLQRIVAGKQSMTVYKPVHLLARRAAEAAVALAKGEKVDAPARINNGKVDVPSILLEPVVVDKANIDDTVVKDGYQKKEAIYNTPAGQGTK
;
A
#
# COMPACT_ATOMS: atom_id res chain seq x y z
N MET A 1 46.60 3.02 61.46
CA MET A 1 47.75 2.10 61.62
C MET A 1 48.37 1.82 60.28
N ASN A 2 49.54 2.42 60.16
CA ASN A 2 50.74 2.03 59.42
C ASN A 2 50.62 1.80 57.89
N THR A 3 51.11 2.76 57.10
CA THR A 3 52.54 3.12 56.78
C THR A 3 53.25 2.07 55.96
N HIS A 4 53.77 2.30 54.76
CA HIS A 4 55.03 2.87 54.34
C HIS A 4 55.14 2.76 52.81
N ARG A 5 55.38 3.82 52.08
CA ARG A 5 56.60 4.62 51.79
C ARG A 5 57.73 3.87 51.04
N LEU A 6 58.05 4.49 49.91
CA LEU A 6 59.38 4.86 49.38
C LEU A 6 60.03 3.74 48.48
N SER A 7 60.78 4.00 47.44
CA SER A 7 61.63 5.17 47.09
C SER A 7 62.29 4.88 45.69
N ARG A 8 62.43 5.92 44.87
CA ARG A 8 63.71 6.39 44.26
C ARG A 8 64.62 5.36 43.52
N ALA A 9 65.29 5.65 42.48
CA ALA A 9 65.76 6.85 41.78
C ALA A 9 66.79 6.44 40.68
N HIS A 10 67.02 7.34 39.75
CA HIS A 10 68.29 7.70 39.07
C HIS A 10 68.92 6.64 38.14
N ALA A 11 69.50 6.94 37.01
CA ALA A 11 70.06 8.15 36.42
C ALA A 11 70.69 7.86 35.03
N ARG A 12 70.79 8.89 34.26
CA ARG A 12 71.91 9.40 33.46
C ARG A 12 72.43 8.70 32.21
N LYS A 13 72.23 9.47 31.12
CA LYS A 13 73.26 10.06 30.22
C LYS A 13 74.21 9.18 29.40
N ALA A 14 74.18 9.46 28.09
CA ALA A 14 75.33 9.88 27.25
C ALA A 14 74.84 9.99 25.79
N VAL A 15 74.84 11.03 25.20
CA VAL A 15 75.60 11.84 24.25
C VAL A 15 76.66 11.02 23.45
N THR A 16 76.52 11.03 22.11
CA THR A 16 77.60 11.35 21.20
C THR A 16 77.10 11.67 19.77
N LEU A 17 77.64 12.75 19.23
CA LEU A 17 77.53 13.31 17.86
C LEU A 17 78.32 12.50 16.84
N PHE A 18 78.04 12.81 15.55
CA PHE A 18 78.82 12.83 14.29
C PHE A 18 78.00 12.09 13.20
N ALA A 19 77.87 12.53 11.98
CA ALA A 19 78.47 13.59 11.20
C ALA A 19 77.60 13.89 9.96
N LEU A 20 77.79 15.05 9.37
CA LEU A 20 77.30 15.53 8.09
C LEU A 20 77.73 14.63 6.92
N ALA A 21 76.81 14.40 5.96
CA ALA A 21 77.17 14.35 4.54
C ALA A 21 76.03 14.83 3.64
N LEU A 22 76.35 15.78 2.85
CA LEU A 22 75.76 16.50 1.76
C LEU A 22 75.26 15.55 0.68
N SER A 23 74.06 15.75 0.06
CA SER A 23 73.96 16.05 -1.37
C SER A 23 72.53 15.92 -1.93
N ALA A 24 72.22 16.92 -2.69
CA ALA A 24 71.46 16.93 -3.95
C ALA A 24 69.94 16.84 -3.96
N SER A 25 69.39 17.98 -4.17
CA SER A 25 68.16 18.41 -4.80
C SER A 25 67.55 17.45 -5.83
N LEU A 26 66.31 17.04 -5.63
CA LEU A 26 65.37 16.80 -6.74
C LEU A 26 64.01 17.45 -6.33
N LEU A 27 63.71 18.54 -6.97
CA LEU A 27 62.39 19.12 -7.01
C LEU A 27 61.42 18.13 -7.70
N ALA A 28 60.58 17.45 -6.92
CA ALA A 28 59.43 16.77 -7.41
C ALA A 28 58.20 17.68 -7.13
N CYS A 29 57.55 18.11 -8.19
CA CYS A 29 56.30 18.83 -8.12
C CYS A 29 55.25 18.06 -7.29
N VAL A 30 54.92 18.58 -6.14
CA VAL A 30 53.73 18.12 -5.39
C VAL A 30 52.52 18.72 -6.06
N GLN A 31 51.79 17.91 -6.83
CA GLN A 31 50.42 18.23 -7.22
C GLN A 31 49.54 18.13 -5.99
N PRO A 32 48.65 19.10 -5.74
CA PRO A 32 47.66 18.99 -4.64
C PRO A 32 46.74 17.81 -4.92
N ALA A 33 46.65 16.90 -3.97
CA ALA A 33 45.69 15.81 -3.99
C ALA A 33 44.26 16.39 -4.14
N GLN A 34 43.64 16.11 -5.26
CA GLN A 34 42.21 16.32 -5.44
C GLN A 34 41.47 15.45 -4.38
N GLN A 35 40.77 16.09 -3.48
CA GLN A 35 39.79 15.40 -2.64
C GLN A 35 38.79 14.70 -3.56
N PRO A 36 38.50 13.39 -3.35
CA PRO A 36 37.41 12.74 -4.03
C PRO A 36 36.11 13.42 -3.58
N GLY A 37 35.42 14.06 -4.51
CA GLY A 37 34.09 14.57 -4.31
C GLY A 37 33.20 13.45 -3.75
N ALA A 38 32.45 13.75 -2.71
CA ALA A 38 31.42 12.89 -2.14
C ALA A 38 30.28 12.69 -3.15
N GLY A 39 30.51 11.79 -4.11
CA GLY A 39 29.50 11.19 -4.94
C GLY A 39 29.25 9.79 -4.41
N GLY A 40 28.31 9.65 -3.48
CA GLY A 40 27.89 8.35 -3.00
C GLY A 40 27.10 7.60 -4.07
N GLY A 41 27.77 7.10 -5.09
CA GLY A 41 27.25 6.10 -5.99
C GLY A 41 27.28 4.75 -5.25
N ALA A 42 26.14 4.19 -4.93
CA ALA A 42 26.03 2.81 -4.49
C ALA A 42 26.70 1.92 -5.55
N THR A 43 27.84 1.32 -5.17
CA THR A 43 28.52 0.32 -6.01
C THR A 43 27.54 -0.82 -6.24
N ALA A 44 27.19 -1.05 -7.49
CA ALA A 44 26.44 -2.22 -7.92
C ALA A 44 27.19 -3.47 -7.43
N LYS A 45 26.70 -4.12 -6.40
CA LYS A 45 27.14 -5.44 -5.99
C LYS A 45 26.86 -6.37 -7.16
N GLY A 46 27.87 -7.00 -7.74
CA GLY A 46 27.78 -7.86 -8.93
C GLY A 46 26.98 -9.14 -8.68
N GLY A 47 25.68 -9.02 -8.55
CA GLY A 47 24.70 -10.10 -8.38
C GLY A 47 23.34 -9.67 -8.91
N PRO A 48 22.37 -10.59 -9.03
CA PRO A 48 21.01 -10.23 -9.43
C PRO A 48 20.40 -9.23 -8.45
N ILE A 49 19.61 -8.28 -8.98
CA ILE A 49 18.83 -7.35 -8.14
C ILE A 49 17.87 -8.17 -7.27
N ARG A 50 17.89 -7.91 -5.96
CA ARG A 50 17.00 -8.55 -4.99
C ARG A 50 16.00 -7.54 -4.46
N ILE A 51 14.72 -7.84 -4.62
CA ILE A 51 13.60 -7.01 -4.19
C ILE A 51 12.96 -7.68 -2.98
N GLY A 52 12.81 -6.98 -1.87
CA GLY A 52 11.95 -7.42 -0.77
C GLY A 52 10.52 -6.96 -1.00
N LEU A 53 9.56 -7.88 -0.98
CA LEU A 53 8.13 -7.58 -1.06
C LEU A 53 7.48 -7.91 0.28
N SER A 54 7.16 -6.87 1.06
CA SER A 54 6.51 -6.96 2.37
C SER A 54 5.03 -6.67 2.22
N MET A 55 4.21 -7.70 2.33
CA MET A 55 2.76 -7.65 2.17
C MET A 55 2.06 -7.64 3.52
N ASP A 56 1.00 -6.86 3.64
CA ASP A 56 0.08 -6.92 4.78
C ASP A 56 -0.54 -8.32 4.90
N THR A 57 -1.27 -8.73 3.88
CA THR A 57 -2.09 -9.95 3.88
C THR A 57 -2.24 -10.52 2.48
N LEU A 58 -2.68 -11.77 2.39
CA LEU A 58 -3.11 -12.41 1.16
C LEU A 58 -4.62 -12.79 1.21
N LYS A 59 -5.35 -12.22 2.16
CA LYS A 59 -6.76 -12.58 2.42
C LYS A 59 -7.69 -12.16 1.28
N GLU A 60 -7.59 -10.92 0.81
CA GLU A 60 -8.35 -10.44 -0.33
C GLU A 60 -7.74 -10.99 -1.64
N GLU A 61 -8.60 -11.39 -2.58
CA GLU A 61 -8.19 -12.05 -3.84
C GLU A 61 -7.16 -11.24 -4.62
N ARG A 62 -7.33 -9.91 -4.67
CA ARG A 62 -6.41 -9.02 -5.40
C ARG A 62 -4.96 -9.16 -4.95
N TRP A 63 -4.68 -9.32 -3.65
CA TRP A 63 -3.30 -9.36 -3.13
C TRP A 63 -2.49 -10.55 -3.64
N GLN A 64 -3.15 -11.69 -3.91
CA GLN A 64 -2.50 -12.84 -4.52
C GLN A 64 -2.10 -12.51 -5.98
N ARG A 65 -2.97 -11.80 -6.71
CA ARG A 65 -2.69 -11.35 -8.08
C ARG A 65 -1.62 -10.27 -8.13
N ASP A 66 -1.71 -9.27 -7.23
CA ASP A 66 -0.68 -8.23 -7.10
C ASP A 66 0.70 -8.85 -6.91
N ARG A 67 0.83 -9.82 -5.97
CA ARG A 67 2.06 -10.55 -5.72
C ARG A 67 2.56 -11.27 -6.97
N ASP A 68 1.71 -12.09 -7.57
CA ASP A 68 2.12 -12.97 -8.67
C ASP A 68 2.55 -12.16 -9.90
N LEU A 69 1.80 -11.13 -10.27
CA LEU A 69 2.12 -10.22 -11.38
C LEU A 69 3.38 -9.38 -11.10
N PHE A 70 3.57 -8.95 -9.86
CA PHE A 70 4.79 -8.25 -9.46
C PHE A 70 6.01 -9.14 -9.57
N VAL A 71 5.95 -10.36 -9.03
CA VAL A 71 7.04 -11.36 -9.07
C VAL A 71 7.36 -11.75 -10.50
N GLU A 72 6.34 -12.00 -11.32
CA GLU A 72 6.51 -12.31 -12.74
C GLU A 72 7.27 -11.18 -13.46
N ARG A 73 6.80 -9.93 -13.31
CA ARG A 73 7.42 -8.79 -13.97
C ARG A 73 8.84 -8.53 -13.48
N ALA A 74 9.10 -8.63 -12.19
CA ALA A 74 10.44 -8.48 -11.63
C ALA A 74 11.40 -9.54 -12.20
N LYS A 75 10.94 -10.79 -12.34
CA LYS A 75 11.71 -11.88 -12.95
C LYS A 75 12.01 -11.62 -14.42
N GLU A 76 11.04 -11.12 -15.21
CA GLU A 76 11.25 -10.68 -16.59
C GLU A 76 12.37 -9.62 -16.71
N LEU A 77 12.50 -8.77 -15.68
CA LEU A 77 13.52 -7.73 -15.59
C LEU A 77 14.86 -8.19 -14.98
N GLY A 78 14.99 -9.50 -14.72
CA GLY A 78 16.22 -10.11 -14.19
C GLY A 78 16.40 -9.91 -12.68
N ALA A 79 15.33 -9.60 -11.93
CA ALA A 79 15.37 -9.46 -10.48
C ALA A 79 14.79 -10.67 -9.75
N GLU A 80 15.31 -10.95 -8.55
CA GLU A 80 14.79 -11.91 -7.59
C GLU A 80 13.86 -11.20 -6.60
N VAL A 81 12.72 -11.80 -6.25
CA VAL A 81 11.78 -11.24 -5.26
C VAL A 81 11.69 -12.15 -4.04
N LEU A 82 11.94 -11.59 -2.87
CA LEU A 82 11.74 -12.23 -1.58
C LEU A 82 10.42 -11.73 -0.98
N VAL A 83 9.44 -12.62 -0.91
CA VAL A 83 8.08 -12.27 -0.45
C VAL A 83 7.89 -12.64 1.01
N GLN A 84 7.32 -11.72 1.79
CA GLN A 84 6.84 -11.95 3.16
C GLN A 84 5.42 -11.42 3.30
N SER A 85 4.58 -12.08 4.11
CA SER A 85 3.22 -11.63 4.42
C SER A 85 3.00 -11.62 5.92
N ALA A 86 2.53 -10.49 6.43
CA ALA A 86 2.37 -10.24 7.86
C ALA A 86 1.03 -10.77 8.43
N ASN A 87 0.08 -11.14 7.55
CA ASN A 87 -1.24 -11.63 7.91
C ASN A 87 -2.02 -10.70 8.88
N GLY A 88 -1.89 -9.37 8.66
CA GLY A 88 -2.58 -8.36 9.48
C GLY A 88 -1.91 -8.05 10.80
N ASP A 89 -0.61 -8.33 10.95
CA ASP A 89 0.13 -8.05 12.19
C ASP A 89 1.25 -7.01 11.94
N ASP A 90 1.11 -5.84 12.56
CA ASP A 90 2.07 -4.73 12.46
C ASP A 90 3.49 -5.14 12.88
N LYS A 91 3.61 -5.87 13.99
CA LYS A 91 4.93 -6.28 14.53
C LYS A 91 5.58 -7.30 13.63
N ALA A 92 4.79 -8.26 13.14
CA ALA A 92 5.28 -9.24 12.17
C ALA A 92 5.76 -8.56 10.90
N GLN A 93 5.04 -7.54 10.39
CA GLN A 93 5.44 -6.82 9.19
C GLN A 93 6.77 -6.08 9.36
N VAL A 94 6.97 -5.39 10.49
CA VAL A 94 8.23 -4.72 10.82
C VAL A 94 9.37 -5.74 10.89
N GLN A 95 9.21 -6.82 11.65
CA GLN A 95 10.24 -7.86 11.81
C GLN A 95 10.60 -8.54 10.49
N GLN A 96 9.59 -8.88 9.68
CA GLN A 96 9.79 -9.48 8.35
C GLN A 96 10.54 -8.54 7.41
N SER A 97 10.23 -7.24 7.45
CA SER A 97 10.91 -6.21 6.65
C SER A 97 12.38 -6.06 7.07
N GLU A 98 12.68 -6.09 8.38
CA GLU A 98 14.05 -6.09 8.88
C GLU A 98 14.83 -7.35 8.45
N ASN A 99 14.17 -8.51 8.42
CA ASN A 99 14.76 -9.75 7.92
C ASN A 99 15.09 -9.64 6.43
N LEU A 100 14.18 -9.06 5.60
CA LEU A 100 14.45 -8.79 4.18
C LEU A 100 15.65 -7.86 4.00
N LEU A 101 15.73 -6.78 4.78
CA LEU A 101 16.88 -5.86 4.77
C LEU A 101 18.19 -6.56 5.17
N THR A 102 18.15 -7.47 6.15
CA THR A 102 19.30 -8.25 6.58
C THR A 102 19.76 -9.25 5.51
N GLN A 103 18.84 -9.77 4.73
CA GLN A 103 19.13 -10.62 3.56
C GLN A 103 19.73 -9.84 2.39
N GLY A 104 19.90 -8.51 2.50
CA GLY A 104 20.61 -7.69 1.53
C GLY A 104 19.80 -7.38 0.29
N VAL A 105 18.49 -7.12 0.41
CA VAL A 105 17.66 -6.60 -0.69
C VAL A 105 18.15 -5.22 -1.13
N ASN A 106 18.03 -4.93 -2.42
CA ASN A 106 18.45 -3.65 -3.04
C ASN A 106 17.34 -2.60 -2.97
N VAL A 107 16.09 -3.03 -2.85
CA VAL A 107 14.89 -2.20 -2.71
C VAL A 107 13.86 -2.96 -1.90
N LEU A 108 13.07 -2.23 -1.11
CA LEU A 108 11.95 -2.80 -0.35
C LEU A 108 10.63 -2.23 -0.89
N VAL A 109 9.70 -3.10 -1.25
CA VAL A 109 8.33 -2.75 -1.66
C VAL A 109 7.40 -3.15 -0.53
N VAL A 110 6.62 -2.21 0.00
CA VAL A 110 5.81 -2.42 1.21
C VAL A 110 4.35 -2.09 0.92
N ILE A 111 3.47 -3.05 1.17
CA ILE A 111 2.03 -2.84 1.30
C ILE A 111 1.76 -2.74 2.80
N PRO A 112 1.65 -1.56 3.41
CA PRO A 112 1.55 -1.45 4.85
C PRO A 112 0.20 -1.95 5.37
N HIS A 113 0.23 -2.71 6.48
CA HIS A 113 -0.97 -2.99 7.28
C HIS A 113 -1.45 -1.72 7.98
N ASN A 114 -0.51 -1.01 8.57
CA ASN A 114 -0.71 0.25 9.26
C ASN A 114 0.24 1.31 8.69
N GLY A 115 -0.32 2.35 8.08
CA GLY A 115 0.45 3.40 7.40
C GLY A 115 1.38 4.17 8.33
N GLU A 116 1.03 4.36 9.60
CA GLU A 116 1.89 5.06 10.57
C GLU A 116 2.99 4.15 11.11
N VAL A 117 2.67 2.91 11.50
CA VAL A 117 3.66 1.95 12.02
C VAL A 117 4.73 1.63 10.98
N ALA A 118 4.34 1.54 9.70
CA ALA A 118 5.27 1.25 8.61
C ALA A 118 6.34 2.33 8.39
N ALA A 119 6.20 3.52 9.00
CA ALA A 119 7.26 4.53 9.00
C ALA A 119 8.59 3.98 9.55
N THR A 120 8.54 3.10 10.55
CA THR A 120 9.73 2.45 11.13
C THR A 120 10.46 1.57 10.11
N ILE A 121 9.72 0.94 9.19
CA ILE A 121 10.31 0.14 8.10
C ILE A 121 11.10 1.05 7.15
N VAL A 122 10.53 2.23 6.81
CA VAL A 122 11.20 3.20 5.95
C VAL A 122 12.48 3.72 6.60
N GLU A 123 12.46 4.01 7.90
CA GLU A 123 13.63 4.48 8.64
C GLU A 123 14.72 3.42 8.72
N SER A 124 14.37 2.16 9.03
CA SER A 124 15.30 1.03 9.03
C SER A 124 15.95 0.79 7.66
N ALA A 125 15.16 0.88 6.58
CA ALA A 125 15.65 0.74 5.22
C ALA A 125 16.59 1.89 4.83
N ARG A 126 16.22 3.13 5.16
CA ARG A 126 17.01 4.33 4.92
C ARG A 126 18.37 4.30 5.62
N ALA A 127 18.42 3.83 6.86
CA ALA A 127 19.68 3.66 7.60
C ALA A 127 20.65 2.68 6.91
N LYS A 128 20.14 1.77 6.08
CA LYS A 128 20.90 0.82 5.27
C LYS A 128 21.09 1.27 3.81
N GLY A 129 20.60 2.47 3.44
CA GLY A 129 20.67 2.97 2.07
C GLY A 129 19.76 2.23 1.08
N VAL A 130 18.71 1.55 1.57
CA VAL A 130 17.75 0.79 0.76
C VAL A 130 16.52 1.66 0.48
N PRO A 131 16.20 1.98 -0.78
CA PRO A 131 15.00 2.73 -1.10
C PRO A 131 13.72 1.90 -0.82
N VAL A 132 12.64 2.61 -0.41
CA VAL A 132 11.34 2.00 -0.13
C VAL A 132 10.31 2.50 -1.13
N VAL A 133 9.56 1.58 -1.71
CA VAL A 133 8.34 1.84 -2.50
C VAL A 133 7.14 1.55 -1.62
N SER A 134 6.31 2.56 -1.38
CA SER A 134 4.98 2.40 -0.78
C SER A 134 4.02 1.94 -1.88
N TYR A 135 3.56 0.69 -1.81
CA TYR A 135 2.74 0.06 -2.83
C TYR A 135 1.27 0.04 -2.43
N ASP A 136 0.40 0.53 -3.29
CA ASP A 136 -1.06 0.67 -3.14
C ASP A 136 -1.47 1.52 -1.92
N ARG A 137 -1.04 1.18 -0.71
CA ARG A 137 -1.32 1.91 0.53
C ARG A 137 -0.18 2.86 0.89
N LEU A 138 -0.50 4.06 1.36
CA LEU A 138 0.47 5.10 1.67
C LEU A 138 1.12 4.87 3.04
N ILE A 139 2.45 4.80 3.07
CA ILE A 139 3.22 4.89 4.31
C ILE A 139 3.27 6.35 4.72
N ARG A 140 2.79 6.65 5.93
CA ARG A 140 2.69 7.99 6.47
C ARG A 140 3.93 8.38 7.26
N SER A 141 4.05 9.65 7.57
CA SER A 141 5.02 10.22 8.54
C SER A 141 6.47 9.80 8.32
N SER A 142 6.87 9.49 7.06
CA SER A 142 8.19 8.99 6.68
C SER A 142 8.63 9.49 5.30
N GLU A 143 9.76 9.03 4.78
CA GLU A 143 10.31 9.46 3.49
C GLU A 143 10.52 8.27 2.53
N PRO A 144 9.45 7.59 2.07
CA PRO A 144 9.59 6.57 1.03
C PRO A 144 10.05 7.20 -0.29
N ALA A 145 10.80 6.45 -1.08
CA ALA A 145 11.33 6.92 -2.36
C ALA A 145 10.24 7.12 -3.43
N LEU A 146 9.17 6.33 -3.34
CA LEU A 146 8.06 6.34 -4.28
C LEU A 146 6.77 5.86 -3.60
N TYR A 147 5.65 6.45 -3.96
CA TYR A 147 4.31 5.90 -3.74
C TYR A 147 3.69 5.54 -5.07
N ILE A 148 3.15 4.33 -5.20
CA ILE A 148 2.42 3.90 -6.39
C ILE A 148 1.08 3.30 -6.00
N SER A 149 -0.01 3.83 -6.55
CA SER A 149 -1.38 3.46 -6.21
C SER A 149 -2.35 3.81 -7.32
N PHE A 150 -3.64 3.68 -7.03
CA PHE A 150 -4.72 4.29 -7.80
C PHE A 150 -5.11 5.65 -7.20
N ASP A 151 -5.87 6.46 -7.97
CA ASP A 151 -6.51 7.65 -7.41
C ASP A 151 -7.64 7.23 -6.45
N ASN A 152 -7.30 7.18 -5.17
CA ASN A 152 -8.18 6.67 -4.13
C ASN A 152 -9.33 7.64 -3.79
N GLU A 153 -9.16 8.96 -3.96
CA GLU A 153 -10.30 9.90 -3.85
C GLU A 153 -11.28 9.64 -4.97
N LYS A 154 -10.78 9.45 -6.18
CA LYS A 154 -11.59 9.11 -7.35
C LYS A 154 -12.39 7.83 -7.15
N VAL A 155 -11.79 6.79 -6.54
CA VAL A 155 -12.53 5.56 -6.18
C VAL A 155 -13.76 5.90 -5.35
N GLY A 156 -13.59 6.67 -4.27
CA GLY A 156 -14.70 7.08 -3.41
C GLY A 156 -15.76 7.91 -4.15
N GLU A 157 -15.32 8.84 -5.00
CA GLU A 157 -16.24 9.64 -5.83
C GLU A 157 -17.05 8.76 -6.77
N LEU A 158 -16.44 7.79 -7.44
CA LEU A 158 -17.12 6.88 -8.37
C LEU A 158 -18.16 6.03 -7.65
N GLN A 159 -17.86 5.50 -6.46
CA GLN A 159 -18.80 4.76 -5.63
C GLN A 159 -20.02 5.61 -5.27
N ALA A 160 -19.78 6.77 -4.71
CA ALA A 160 -20.85 7.65 -4.25
C ALA A 160 -21.70 8.21 -5.40
N ARG A 161 -21.07 8.61 -6.50
CA ARG A 161 -21.76 9.13 -7.69
C ARG A 161 -22.68 8.09 -8.30
N TYR A 162 -22.20 6.86 -8.48
CA TYR A 162 -23.01 5.78 -9.04
C TYR A 162 -24.28 5.53 -8.22
N LEU A 163 -24.18 5.53 -6.88
CA LEU A 163 -25.31 5.31 -6.01
C LEU A 163 -26.23 6.54 -5.96
N LEU A 164 -25.68 7.76 -5.88
CA LEU A 164 -26.45 8.99 -5.77
C LEU A 164 -27.29 9.27 -7.03
N GLU A 165 -26.78 8.94 -8.23
CA GLU A 165 -27.51 9.06 -9.48
C GLU A 165 -28.75 8.15 -9.54
N ARG A 166 -28.71 7.01 -8.84
CA ARG A 166 -29.78 5.99 -8.85
C ARG A 166 -30.71 6.06 -7.64
N ALA A 167 -30.23 6.60 -6.54
CA ALA A 167 -30.99 6.83 -5.32
C ALA A 167 -30.71 8.26 -4.79
N PRO A 168 -31.19 9.31 -5.47
CA PRO A 168 -30.83 10.69 -5.14
C PRO A 168 -31.35 11.18 -3.80
N LYS A 169 -32.25 10.42 -3.14
CA LYS A 169 -32.85 10.73 -1.83
C LYS A 169 -32.99 9.50 -0.97
N GLY A 170 -32.87 9.68 0.34
CA GLY A 170 -33.14 8.65 1.33
C GLY A 170 -31.98 8.38 2.28
N ASN A 171 -32.09 7.28 3.03
CA ASN A 171 -31.13 6.91 4.07
C ASN A 171 -29.95 6.12 3.46
N TYR A 172 -28.74 6.56 3.78
CA TYR A 172 -27.49 5.95 3.34
C TYR A 172 -26.72 5.37 4.54
N VAL A 173 -26.09 4.23 4.32
CA VAL A 173 -25.12 3.62 5.23
C VAL A 173 -23.74 3.72 4.61
N LEU A 174 -22.77 4.24 5.34
CA LEU A 174 -21.38 4.32 4.91
C LEU A 174 -20.55 3.31 5.70
N ILE A 175 -19.90 2.38 4.99
CA ILE A 175 -19.02 1.37 5.57
C ILE A 175 -17.61 1.60 5.03
N GLY A 176 -16.76 2.20 5.87
CA GLY A 176 -15.35 2.43 5.57
C GLY A 176 -14.53 1.16 5.68
N GLY A 177 -13.32 1.18 5.14
CA GLY A 177 -12.33 0.13 5.33
C GLY A 177 -11.59 0.22 6.66
N ALA A 178 -10.42 -0.42 6.77
CA ALA A 178 -9.59 -0.35 7.98
C ALA A 178 -9.14 1.09 8.28
N PRO A 179 -9.32 1.59 9.49
CA PRO A 179 -8.90 2.96 9.85
C PRO A 179 -7.36 3.14 9.86
N THR A 180 -6.60 2.05 9.88
CA THR A 180 -5.13 2.02 9.78
C THR A 180 -4.62 2.18 8.35
N ASP A 181 -5.51 2.05 7.36
CA ASP A 181 -5.22 2.18 5.94
C ASP A 181 -5.61 3.57 5.43
N ASN A 182 -4.63 4.34 4.96
CA ASN A 182 -4.86 5.68 4.43
C ASN A 182 -5.83 5.69 3.23
N ASN A 183 -5.89 4.62 2.44
CA ASN A 183 -6.81 4.52 1.32
C ASN A 183 -8.27 4.59 1.77
N ALA A 184 -8.60 3.95 2.90
CA ALA A 184 -9.95 4.01 3.46
C ALA A 184 -10.38 5.45 3.76
N THR A 185 -9.47 6.27 4.30
CA THR A 185 -9.70 7.71 4.54
C THR A 185 -9.90 8.48 3.22
N LEU A 186 -9.10 8.18 2.18
CA LEU A 186 -9.22 8.81 0.87
C LEU A 186 -10.54 8.43 0.17
N PHE A 187 -10.94 7.16 0.25
CA PHE A 187 -12.26 6.74 -0.27
C PHE A 187 -13.39 7.51 0.42
N ARG A 188 -13.36 7.62 1.76
CA ARG A 188 -14.38 8.39 2.49
C ARG A 188 -14.36 9.86 2.08
N LYS A 189 -13.20 10.48 1.89
CA LYS A 189 -13.09 11.84 1.39
C LYS A 189 -13.76 11.98 0.02
N GLY A 190 -13.45 11.09 -0.93
CA GLY A 190 -14.08 11.05 -2.24
C GLY A 190 -15.60 10.83 -2.18
N GLN A 191 -16.06 9.90 -1.34
CA GLN A 191 -17.49 9.66 -1.10
C GLN A 191 -18.17 10.94 -0.61
N MET A 192 -17.57 11.64 0.34
CA MET A 192 -18.13 12.88 0.91
C MET A 192 -18.06 14.06 -0.06
N ASN A 193 -17.07 14.15 -0.95
CA ASN A 193 -17.03 15.15 -2.02
C ASN A 193 -18.32 15.12 -2.86
N VAL A 194 -18.87 13.93 -3.06
CA VAL A 194 -20.10 13.72 -3.88
C VAL A 194 -21.37 13.80 -3.03
N LEU A 195 -21.38 13.17 -1.85
CA LEU A 195 -22.61 13.08 -1.03
C LEU A 195 -22.93 14.35 -0.26
N LYS A 196 -21.91 15.10 0.16
CA LYS A 196 -22.10 16.27 1.05
C LYS A 196 -23.12 17.29 0.50
N PRO A 197 -23.10 17.67 -0.78
CA PRO A 197 -24.15 18.60 -1.28
C PRO A 197 -25.57 18.06 -1.15
N ALA A 198 -25.80 16.75 -1.31
CA ALA A 198 -27.11 16.13 -1.13
C ALA A 198 -27.50 16.00 0.34
N ILE A 199 -26.54 15.76 1.22
CA ILE A 199 -26.73 15.75 2.67
C ILE A 199 -27.11 17.15 3.17
N ASP A 200 -26.37 18.19 2.74
CA ASP A 200 -26.62 19.58 3.15
C ASP A 200 -28.01 20.09 2.70
N ARG A 201 -28.56 19.59 1.58
CA ARG A 201 -29.92 19.87 1.13
C ARG A 201 -31.00 19.05 1.84
N GLY A 202 -30.61 18.02 2.63
CA GLY A 202 -31.53 17.10 3.27
C GLY A 202 -32.10 16.01 2.33
N ASP A 203 -31.57 15.89 1.10
CA ASP A 203 -31.97 14.83 0.16
C ASP A 203 -31.44 13.45 0.62
N VAL A 204 -30.22 13.40 1.16
CA VAL A 204 -29.58 12.21 1.68
C VAL A 204 -29.36 12.36 3.17
N LYS A 205 -29.71 11.31 3.93
CA LYS A 205 -29.42 11.20 5.36
C LYS A 205 -28.47 10.02 5.60
N VAL A 206 -27.29 10.28 6.16
CA VAL A 206 -26.38 9.24 6.60
C VAL A 206 -26.85 8.72 7.95
N VAL A 207 -27.39 7.49 8.00
CA VAL A 207 -27.89 6.86 9.22
C VAL A 207 -26.86 6.04 9.97
N SER A 208 -25.76 5.68 9.29
CA SER A 208 -24.61 5.02 9.88
C SER A 208 -23.35 5.39 9.09
N ASP A 209 -22.27 5.73 9.78
CA ASP A 209 -20.96 5.97 9.24
C ASP A 209 -19.93 5.29 10.14
N GLN A 210 -19.47 4.10 9.75
CA GLN A 210 -18.58 3.29 10.56
C GLN A 210 -17.46 2.66 9.70
N TRP A 211 -16.40 2.23 10.38
CA TRP A 211 -15.19 1.65 9.78
C TRP A 211 -15.15 0.14 10.08
N ALA A 212 -14.92 -0.66 9.03
CA ALA A 212 -14.72 -2.11 9.18
C ALA A 212 -13.26 -2.39 9.52
N LYS A 213 -13.00 -2.77 10.78
CA LYS A 213 -11.67 -3.14 11.24
C LYS A 213 -11.07 -4.20 10.31
N ASP A 214 -9.80 -4.02 9.93
CA ASP A 214 -9.02 -4.95 9.11
C ASP A 214 -9.73 -5.39 7.80
N TRP A 215 -10.63 -4.53 7.27
CA TRP A 215 -11.43 -4.82 6.08
C TRP A 215 -12.33 -6.06 6.21
N LEU A 216 -12.66 -6.48 7.43
CA LEU A 216 -13.40 -7.70 7.68
C LEU A 216 -14.86 -7.60 7.23
N ALA A 217 -15.29 -8.59 6.43
CA ALA A 217 -16.70 -8.72 6.01
C ALA A 217 -17.66 -8.88 7.21
N SER A 218 -17.22 -9.54 8.28
CA SER A 218 -17.99 -9.68 9.52
C SER A 218 -18.26 -8.36 10.24
N GLU A 219 -17.31 -7.41 10.18
CA GLU A 219 -17.53 -6.06 10.70
C GLU A 219 -18.57 -5.32 9.85
N ALA A 220 -18.46 -5.43 8.52
CA ALA A 220 -19.43 -4.81 7.61
C ALA A 220 -20.84 -5.39 7.76
N LEU A 221 -20.94 -6.72 7.97
CA LEU A 221 -22.21 -7.39 8.32
C LEU A 221 -22.84 -6.75 9.56
N ARG A 222 -22.10 -6.71 10.67
CA ARG A 222 -22.57 -6.14 11.95
C ARG A 222 -22.99 -4.67 11.79
N ILE A 223 -22.17 -3.85 11.11
CA ILE A 223 -22.46 -2.42 10.87
C ILE A 223 -23.76 -2.26 10.10
N CYS A 224 -23.98 -3.09 9.07
CA CYS A 224 -25.18 -3.04 8.24
C CYS A 224 -26.42 -3.52 9.00
N GLU A 225 -26.34 -4.61 9.78
CA GLU A 225 -27.43 -5.10 10.66
C GLU A 225 -27.86 -4.04 11.66
N ASP A 226 -26.89 -3.40 12.33
CA ASP A 226 -27.14 -2.32 13.29
C ASP A 226 -27.84 -1.13 12.60
N ALA A 227 -27.40 -0.74 11.41
CA ALA A 227 -27.98 0.35 10.63
C ALA A 227 -29.42 0.04 10.20
N LEU A 228 -29.68 -1.17 9.70
CA LEU A 228 -31.01 -1.64 9.30
C LEU A 228 -31.98 -1.66 10.49
N THR A 229 -31.51 -2.11 11.64
CA THR A 229 -32.33 -2.12 12.88
C THR A 229 -32.68 -0.70 13.31
N LYS A 230 -31.70 0.21 13.38
CA LYS A 230 -31.90 1.62 13.80
C LYS A 230 -32.76 2.42 12.83
N SER A 231 -32.73 2.10 11.53
CA SER A 231 -33.53 2.77 10.52
C SER A 231 -34.85 2.09 10.20
N ASN A 232 -35.24 1.06 10.94
CA ASN A 232 -36.40 0.23 10.62
C ASN A 232 -36.39 -0.30 9.17
N ARG A 233 -35.19 -0.68 8.68
CA ARG A 233 -34.90 -1.13 7.31
C ARG A 233 -35.13 -0.07 6.21
N ASP A 234 -35.35 1.18 6.59
CA ASP A 234 -35.46 2.29 5.65
C ASP A 234 -34.06 2.76 5.22
N VAL A 235 -33.45 2.00 4.33
CA VAL A 235 -32.13 2.27 3.72
C VAL A 235 -32.26 2.11 2.22
N VAL A 236 -31.75 3.08 1.45
CA VAL A 236 -31.76 3.04 -0.02
C VAL A 236 -30.41 2.68 -0.62
N ALA A 237 -29.32 2.95 0.11
CA ALA A 237 -27.96 2.67 -0.37
C ALA A 237 -26.99 2.36 0.76
N VAL A 238 -26.05 1.44 0.47
CA VAL A 238 -24.88 1.13 1.29
C VAL A 238 -23.63 1.46 0.48
N VAL A 239 -22.86 2.45 0.91
CA VAL A 239 -21.58 2.79 0.33
C VAL A 239 -20.53 1.93 1.04
N ALA A 240 -20.28 0.74 0.54
CA ALA A 240 -19.23 -0.16 1.01
C ALA A 240 -17.94 0.11 0.24
N SER A 241 -16.81 0.19 0.96
CA SER A 241 -15.54 0.65 0.39
C SER A 241 -14.81 -0.40 -0.45
N ASN A 242 -15.09 -1.71 -0.26
CA ASN A 242 -14.60 -2.77 -1.14
C ASN A 242 -15.60 -3.94 -1.25
N ASP A 243 -15.29 -4.95 -2.08
CA ASP A 243 -16.17 -6.08 -2.35
C ASP A 243 -16.29 -7.05 -1.17
N ALA A 244 -15.26 -7.16 -0.32
CA ALA A 244 -15.36 -7.96 0.91
C ALA A 244 -16.36 -7.34 1.89
N THR A 245 -16.26 -6.02 2.14
CA THR A 245 -17.22 -5.29 2.99
C THR A 245 -18.61 -5.20 2.35
N ALA A 246 -18.70 -5.07 1.02
CA ALA A 246 -19.96 -5.19 0.29
C ALA A 246 -20.63 -6.55 0.51
N GLY A 247 -19.84 -7.64 0.51
CA GLY A 247 -20.33 -8.98 0.79
C GLY A 247 -20.96 -9.11 2.19
N GLY A 248 -20.30 -8.56 3.21
CA GLY A 248 -20.86 -8.50 4.56
C GLY A 248 -22.18 -7.71 4.61
N ALA A 249 -22.21 -6.52 3.97
CA ALA A 249 -23.43 -5.72 3.88
C ALA A 249 -24.56 -6.45 3.14
N VAL A 250 -24.27 -7.11 2.01
CA VAL A 250 -25.26 -7.89 1.26
C VAL A 250 -25.84 -9.01 2.09
N SER A 251 -25.03 -9.72 2.90
CA SER A 251 -25.52 -10.77 3.81
C SER A 251 -26.52 -10.22 4.84
N ALA A 252 -26.27 -9.02 5.39
CA ALA A 252 -27.24 -8.34 6.28
C ALA A 252 -28.54 -7.99 5.53
N LEU A 253 -28.42 -7.48 4.30
CA LEU A 253 -29.58 -7.13 3.46
C LEU A 253 -30.39 -8.37 3.06
N GLU A 254 -29.76 -9.50 2.82
CA GLU A 254 -30.41 -10.79 2.54
C GLU A 254 -31.21 -11.26 3.76
N THR A 255 -30.60 -11.25 4.95
CA THR A 255 -31.25 -11.61 6.21
C THR A 255 -32.46 -10.70 6.48
N ALA A 256 -32.36 -9.41 6.15
CA ALA A 256 -33.47 -8.45 6.29
C ALA A 256 -34.52 -8.53 5.17
N GLY A 257 -34.33 -9.34 4.11
CA GLY A 257 -35.26 -9.47 2.97
C GLY A 257 -35.30 -8.26 2.04
N VAL A 258 -34.22 -7.45 2.00
CA VAL A 258 -34.14 -6.22 1.19
C VAL A 258 -32.96 -6.23 0.20
N ALA A 259 -32.20 -7.32 0.10
CA ALA A 259 -31.15 -7.48 -0.91
C ALA A 259 -31.72 -7.30 -2.34
N GLY A 260 -30.98 -6.61 -3.19
CA GLY A 260 -31.42 -6.25 -4.55
C GLY A 260 -32.36 -5.05 -4.63
N LYS A 261 -32.92 -4.59 -3.49
CA LYS A 261 -33.72 -3.34 -3.40
C LYS A 261 -32.84 -2.16 -2.93
N VAL A 262 -31.87 -2.45 -2.07
CA VAL A 262 -30.87 -1.48 -1.58
C VAL A 262 -29.66 -1.52 -2.49
N LEU A 263 -29.23 -0.35 -2.96
CA LEU A 263 -28.02 -0.25 -3.79
C LEU A 263 -26.77 -0.46 -2.94
N VAL A 264 -25.78 -1.20 -3.48
CA VAL A 264 -24.53 -1.48 -2.77
C VAL A 264 -23.35 -1.23 -3.70
N SER A 265 -22.39 -0.40 -3.25
CA SER A 265 -21.11 -0.25 -3.94
C SER A 265 -20.08 -1.28 -3.48
N GLY A 266 -19.00 -1.41 -4.26
CA GLY A 266 -17.82 -2.17 -3.90
C GLY A 266 -16.58 -1.62 -4.58
N GLN A 267 -15.47 -2.33 -4.47
CA GLN A 267 -14.20 -2.07 -5.12
C GLN A 267 -13.40 -3.37 -5.19
N ASP A 268 -12.48 -3.46 -6.15
CA ASP A 268 -11.52 -4.51 -6.46
C ASP A 268 -11.98 -5.53 -7.50
N ALA A 269 -13.25 -5.58 -7.86
CA ALA A 269 -13.81 -6.52 -8.82
C ALA A 269 -13.48 -7.98 -8.47
N ASP A 270 -13.57 -8.33 -7.18
CA ASP A 270 -13.43 -9.70 -6.70
C ASP A 270 -14.46 -10.61 -7.37
N LEU A 271 -14.12 -11.87 -7.60
CA LEU A 271 -15.03 -12.82 -8.24
C LEU A 271 -16.41 -12.86 -7.56
N ALA A 272 -16.44 -12.93 -6.23
CA ALA A 272 -17.68 -12.92 -5.47
C ALA A 272 -18.46 -11.59 -5.61
N GLY A 273 -17.75 -10.45 -5.75
CA GLY A 273 -18.34 -9.14 -6.02
C GLY A 273 -19.05 -9.12 -7.37
N LEU A 274 -18.38 -9.58 -8.43
CA LEU A 274 -18.93 -9.66 -9.77
C LEU A 274 -20.14 -10.61 -9.86
N GLN A 275 -20.06 -11.75 -9.18
CA GLN A 275 -21.20 -12.69 -9.08
C GLN A 275 -22.40 -12.04 -8.40
N ARG A 276 -22.20 -11.25 -7.32
CA ARG A 276 -23.27 -10.49 -6.68
C ARG A 276 -23.86 -9.40 -7.61
N ILE A 277 -23.01 -8.77 -8.43
CA ILE A 277 -23.47 -7.79 -9.44
C ILE A 277 -24.34 -8.47 -10.49
N VAL A 278 -23.91 -9.62 -11.03
CA VAL A 278 -24.70 -10.41 -11.98
C VAL A 278 -26.04 -10.84 -11.38
N ALA A 279 -26.03 -11.27 -10.11
CA ALA A 279 -27.22 -11.65 -9.36
C ALA A 279 -28.12 -10.47 -8.94
N GLY A 280 -27.70 -9.21 -9.17
CA GLY A 280 -28.46 -8.00 -8.80
C GLY A 280 -28.44 -7.69 -7.30
N LYS A 281 -27.54 -8.27 -6.51
CA LYS A 281 -27.41 -8.07 -5.07
C LYS A 281 -26.40 -6.98 -4.68
N GLN A 282 -25.46 -6.67 -5.59
CA GLN A 282 -24.52 -5.55 -5.52
C GLN A 282 -24.69 -4.73 -6.80
N SER A 283 -24.62 -3.40 -6.72
CA SER A 283 -24.94 -2.54 -7.85
C SER A 283 -23.75 -2.29 -8.76
N MET A 284 -22.57 -2.16 -8.18
CA MET A 284 -21.34 -1.87 -8.91
C MET A 284 -20.11 -2.25 -8.06
N THR A 285 -18.98 -2.30 -8.72
CA THR A 285 -17.65 -2.29 -8.10
C THR A 285 -16.75 -1.29 -8.81
N VAL A 286 -15.72 -0.80 -8.13
CA VAL A 286 -14.65 -0.04 -8.77
C VAL A 286 -13.49 -0.99 -9.06
N TYR A 287 -13.26 -1.27 -10.33
CA TYR A 287 -12.15 -2.09 -10.78
C TYR A 287 -10.86 -1.29 -10.78
N LYS A 288 -9.84 -1.85 -10.19
CA LYS A 288 -8.46 -1.39 -10.22
C LYS A 288 -7.63 -2.37 -11.04
N PRO A 289 -7.17 -1.99 -12.26
CA PRO A 289 -6.35 -2.89 -13.09
C PRO A 289 -5.00 -3.19 -12.44
N VAL A 290 -4.97 -4.14 -11.48
CA VAL A 290 -3.78 -4.43 -10.66
C VAL A 290 -2.59 -4.91 -11.49
N HIS A 291 -2.82 -5.47 -12.68
CA HIS A 291 -1.75 -5.85 -13.62
C HIS A 291 -0.91 -4.65 -14.04
N LEU A 292 -1.52 -3.46 -14.23
CA LEU A 292 -0.80 -2.22 -14.54
C LEU A 292 -0.02 -1.74 -13.32
N LEU A 293 -0.63 -1.79 -12.13
CA LEU A 293 0.00 -1.36 -10.89
C LEU A 293 1.22 -2.23 -10.55
N ALA A 294 1.05 -3.56 -10.55
CA ALA A 294 2.10 -4.51 -10.20
C ALA A 294 3.29 -4.45 -11.16
N ARG A 295 3.02 -4.40 -12.47
CA ARG A 295 4.09 -4.28 -13.49
C ARG A 295 4.84 -2.96 -13.36
N ARG A 296 4.13 -1.84 -13.20
CA ARG A 296 4.74 -0.51 -13.04
C ARG A 296 5.56 -0.41 -11.74
N ALA A 297 5.08 -1.02 -10.66
CA ALA A 297 5.82 -1.06 -9.39
C ALA A 297 7.09 -1.92 -9.48
N ALA A 298 7.04 -3.06 -10.16
CA ALA A 298 8.23 -3.90 -10.39
C ALA A 298 9.29 -3.16 -11.23
N GLU A 299 8.87 -2.46 -12.29
CA GLU A 299 9.74 -1.62 -13.12
C GLU A 299 10.39 -0.50 -12.29
N ALA A 300 9.59 0.20 -11.48
CA ALA A 300 10.07 1.26 -10.60
C ALA A 300 11.03 0.72 -9.52
N ALA A 301 10.74 -0.44 -8.94
CA ALA A 301 11.60 -1.08 -7.95
C ALA A 301 12.98 -1.45 -8.55
N VAL A 302 12.99 -2.01 -9.75
CA VAL A 302 14.25 -2.33 -10.47
C VAL A 302 15.03 -1.07 -10.80
N ALA A 303 14.37 0.00 -11.27
CA ALA A 303 15.01 1.28 -11.55
C ALA A 303 15.65 1.88 -10.28
N LEU A 304 14.91 1.92 -9.18
CA LEU A 304 15.43 2.41 -7.89
C LEU A 304 16.61 1.56 -7.39
N ALA A 305 16.57 0.24 -7.54
CA ALA A 305 17.66 -0.64 -7.17
C ALA A 305 18.94 -0.40 -7.96
N LYS A 306 18.81 0.12 -9.21
CA LYS A 306 19.93 0.55 -10.07
C LYS A 306 20.38 1.99 -9.78
N GLY A 307 19.69 2.72 -8.91
CA GLY A 307 19.93 4.15 -8.66
C GLY A 307 19.41 5.06 -9.80
N GLU A 308 18.53 4.55 -10.64
CA GLU A 308 17.89 5.29 -11.72
C GLU A 308 16.71 6.14 -11.19
N LYS A 309 16.40 7.22 -11.90
CA LYS A 309 15.23 8.05 -11.59
C LYS A 309 13.95 7.38 -12.09
N VAL A 310 12.92 7.42 -11.27
CA VAL A 310 11.57 6.99 -11.66
C VAL A 310 10.74 8.22 -12.00
N ASP A 311 10.09 8.19 -13.17
CA ASP A 311 9.11 9.23 -13.53
C ASP A 311 7.85 9.06 -12.68
N ALA A 312 7.61 10.05 -11.81
CA ALA A 312 6.51 10.12 -10.86
C ALA A 312 5.81 11.47 -11.00
N PRO A 313 4.76 11.55 -11.85
CA PRO A 313 4.14 12.83 -12.24
C PRO A 313 3.34 13.49 -11.12
N ALA A 314 2.94 12.74 -10.09
CA ALA A 314 2.18 13.24 -8.96
C ALA A 314 3.04 13.36 -7.69
N ARG A 315 2.49 14.09 -6.72
CA ARG A 315 3.05 14.22 -5.37
C ARG A 315 1.93 14.09 -4.36
N ILE A 316 2.12 13.19 -3.38
CA ILE A 316 1.12 12.97 -2.34
C ILE A 316 1.75 13.26 -0.98
N ASN A 317 1.14 14.20 -0.24
CA ASN A 317 1.56 14.51 1.12
C ASN A 317 1.20 13.35 2.06
N ASN A 318 2.22 12.84 2.76
CA ASN A 318 2.03 11.71 3.69
C ASN A 318 2.09 12.14 5.17
N GLY A 319 2.05 13.45 5.44
CA GLY A 319 2.16 14.02 6.77
C GLY A 319 3.59 14.46 7.13
N LYS A 320 4.62 14.07 6.38
CA LYS A 320 6.01 14.49 6.56
C LYS A 320 6.59 15.15 5.32
N VAL A 321 6.36 14.54 4.14
CA VAL A 321 6.87 15.03 2.86
C VAL A 321 5.84 14.84 1.75
N ASP A 322 6.05 15.52 0.64
CA ASP A 322 5.34 15.29 -0.61
C ASP A 322 6.05 14.17 -1.37
N VAL A 323 5.56 12.93 -1.21
CA VAL A 323 6.15 11.72 -1.79
C VAL A 323 5.98 11.74 -3.31
N PRO A 324 7.05 11.49 -4.11
CA PRO A 324 6.90 11.24 -5.55
C PRO A 324 5.91 10.10 -5.78
N SER A 325 4.90 10.31 -6.65
CA SER A 325 3.78 9.36 -6.74
C SER A 325 3.38 9.06 -8.18
N ILE A 326 2.96 7.82 -8.41
CA ILE A 326 2.33 7.34 -9.62
C ILE A 326 0.91 6.90 -9.24
N LEU A 327 -0.10 7.57 -9.78
CA LEU A 327 -1.50 7.26 -9.54
C LEU A 327 -2.14 6.77 -10.83
N LEU A 328 -2.77 5.59 -10.77
CA LEU A 328 -3.48 4.96 -11.88
C LEU A 328 -4.98 5.24 -11.77
N GLU A 329 -5.65 5.21 -12.92
CA GLU A 329 -7.08 5.47 -13.00
C GLU A 329 -7.92 4.24 -12.63
N PRO A 330 -8.90 4.36 -11.72
CA PRO A 330 -9.88 3.32 -11.44
C PRO A 330 -11.04 3.36 -12.44
N VAL A 331 -11.72 2.22 -12.61
CA VAL A 331 -12.81 2.04 -13.57
C VAL A 331 -14.10 1.58 -12.88
N VAL A 332 -15.22 2.24 -13.15
CA VAL A 332 -16.55 1.75 -12.69
C VAL A 332 -16.95 0.52 -13.48
N VAL A 333 -17.34 -0.52 -12.75
CA VAL A 333 -17.85 -1.77 -13.32
C VAL A 333 -19.22 -2.09 -12.73
N ASP A 334 -20.19 -2.29 -13.61
CA ASP A 334 -21.51 -2.80 -13.28
C ASP A 334 -21.90 -3.92 -14.26
N LYS A 335 -23.12 -4.42 -14.13
CA LYS A 335 -23.60 -5.56 -14.94
C LYS A 335 -23.49 -5.30 -16.46
N ALA A 336 -23.51 -4.04 -16.91
CA ALA A 336 -23.51 -3.71 -18.33
C ALA A 336 -22.11 -3.79 -18.97
N ASN A 337 -21.03 -3.64 -18.19
CA ASN A 337 -19.68 -3.52 -18.74
C ASN A 337 -18.65 -4.51 -18.16
N ILE A 338 -19.07 -5.53 -17.40
CA ILE A 338 -18.17 -6.58 -16.88
C ILE A 338 -17.32 -7.18 -17.99
N ASP A 339 -17.95 -7.56 -19.11
CA ASP A 339 -17.27 -8.23 -20.22
C ASP A 339 -16.24 -7.33 -20.92
N ASP A 340 -16.56 -6.05 -21.10
CA ASP A 340 -15.71 -5.06 -21.77
C ASP A 340 -14.58 -4.50 -20.90
N THR A 341 -14.59 -4.83 -19.61
CA THR A 341 -13.61 -4.39 -18.62
C THR A 341 -12.85 -5.57 -18.03
N VAL A 342 -13.36 -6.13 -16.97
CA VAL A 342 -12.72 -7.17 -16.14
C VAL A 342 -12.41 -8.45 -16.90
N VAL A 343 -13.35 -8.90 -17.77
CA VAL A 343 -13.15 -10.10 -18.60
C VAL A 343 -12.16 -9.82 -19.72
N LYS A 344 -12.31 -8.68 -20.41
CA LYS A 344 -11.42 -8.27 -21.50
C LYS A 344 -9.97 -8.14 -21.04
N ASP A 345 -9.74 -7.63 -19.83
CA ASP A 345 -8.41 -7.51 -19.23
C ASP A 345 -7.86 -8.86 -18.72
N GLY A 346 -8.64 -9.95 -18.79
CA GLY A 346 -8.25 -11.25 -18.27
C GLY A 346 -8.16 -11.32 -16.75
N TYR A 347 -8.72 -10.32 -16.04
CA TYR A 347 -8.68 -10.26 -14.58
C TYR A 347 -9.55 -11.34 -13.96
N GLN A 348 -10.74 -11.59 -14.50
CA GLN A 348 -11.62 -12.69 -14.13
C GLN A 348 -12.08 -13.46 -15.37
N LYS A 349 -12.28 -14.76 -15.23
CA LYS A 349 -12.80 -15.61 -16.31
C LYS A 349 -14.31 -15.43 -16.42
N LYS A 350 -14.81 -15.25 -17.64
CA LYS A 350 -16.24 -15.09 -17.91
C LYS A 350 -17.08 -16.21 -17.29
N GLU A 351 -16.65 -17.45 -17.49
CA GLU A 351 -17.35 -18.64 -16.99
C GLU A 351 -17.44 -18.63 -15.45
N ALA A 352 -16.40 -18.17 -14.75
CA ALA A 352 -16.41 -18.08 -13.28
C ALA A 352 -17.40 -17.03 -12.77
N ILE A 353 -17.60 -15.93 -13.51
CA ILE A 353 -18.52 -14.86 -13.13
C ILE A 353 -19.98 -15.32 -13.33
N TYR A 354 -20.30 -15.93 -14.48
CA TYR A 354 -21.69 -16.17 -14.90
C TYR A 354 -22.20 -17.58 -14.58
N ASN A 355 -21.31 -18.60 -14.44
CA ASN A 355 -21.69 -19.98 -14.14
C ASN A 355 -21.72 -20.26 -12.64
N THR A 356 -22.20 -19.34 -11.83
CA THR A 356 -22.43 -19.65 -10.41
C THR A 356 -23.57 -20.65 -10.29
N PRO A 357 -23.39 -21.85 -9.68
CA PRO A 357 -24.49 -22.77 -9.45
C PRO A 357 -25.58 -22.04 -8.66
N ALA A 358 -26.76 -21.93 -9.22
CA ALA A 358 -27.92 -21.42 -8.50
C ALA A 358 -28.12 -22.29 -7.25
N GLY A 359 -27.74 -21.79 -6.07
CA GLY A 359 -28.06 -22.45 -4.80
C GLY A 359 -26.94 -22.74 -3.81
N GLN A 360 -25.69 -22.25 -3.98
CA GLN A 360 -24.73 -22.27 -2.87
C GLN A 360 -24.74 -20.93 -2.12
N GLY A 361 -25.87 -20.60 -1.52
CA GLY A 361 -25.91 -19.73 -0.36
C GLY A 361 -25.16 -20.46 0.76
N THR A 362 -24.08 -19.87 1.24
CA THR A 362 -23.36 -20.32 2.43
C THR A 362 -24.35 -20.56 3.55
N LYS A 363 -24.44 -21.85 3.99
CA LYS A 363 -25.11 -22.23 5.24
C LYS A 363 -24.33 -21.67 6.42
#